data_135389563f1102c23a1e052c7c7b3926
#
_entry.id   135389563f1102c23a1e052c7c7b3926
#
_cell.length_a   1.000
_cell.length_b   1.000
_cell.length_c   1.000
_cell.angle_alpha   90.00
_cell.angle_beta   90.00
_cell.angle_gamma   90.00
#
_symmetry.space_group_name_H-M   'P 1'
#
loop_
_entity.id
_entity.type
_entity.pdbx_description
1 polymer ?
#
loop_
_entity_poly.entity_id
_entity_poly.type
_entity_poly.pdbx_seq_one_letter_code
_entity_poly.pdbx_strand_id
1 'polypeptide(L)'
;MIELIPAIDIIDGKCVRLTKGDYAQKTVYNDNPADVARELEALGFKRLHVVDLDGAKQKHIVNERVLSDITAATRLTVDCGGGIKSDADIEKAFSHGAAMVTVGSVAVTEKELFCSWLQRYGADRIILGADVRAGKVSINGWKEDSDNDLLPFLAYYVERGVKHVLCTEISKDGTLSGPATDLYKEVLAAYPSLHLIASGGVSCNDDIVELQREGIPAVVFGKAYYEGRIRLDELRRQLAQQSANAQ
;
A
#
# COMPACT_ATOMS: atom_id res chain seq x y z
N MET A 1 -2.23 -11.16 -14.73
CA MET A 1 -3.35 -11.09 -13.75
C MET A 1 -2.94 -10.10 -12.66
N ILE A 2 -3.80 -9.16 -12.30
CA ILE A 2 -3.55 -8.15 -11.27
C ILE A 2 -3.20 -8.81 -9.93
N GLU A 3 -2.19 -8.29 -9.23
CA GLU A 3 -1.81 -8.77 -7.91
C GLU A 3 -2.75 -8.19 -6.85
N LEU A 4 -3.33 -9.07 -6.02
CA LEU A 4 -4.27 -8.71 -4.96
C LEU A 4 -3.53 -8.59 -3.63
N ILE A 5 -3.52 -7.41 -3.04
CA ILE A 5 -2.79 -7.11 -1.80
C ILE A 5 -3.79 -6.62 -0.74
N PRO A 6 -4.24 -7.48 0.18
CA PRO A 6 -5.02 -7.02 1.32
C PRO A 6 -4.18 -6.13 2.23
N ALA A 7 -4.83 -5.21 2.95
CA ALA A 7 -4.18 -4.31 3.89
C ALA A 7 -4.64 -4.53 5.32
N ILE A 8 -3.70 -4.44 6.27
CA ILE A 8 -3.93 -4.38 7.71
C ILE A 8 -3.37 -3.05 8.23
N ASP A 9 -4.23 -2.21 8.76
CA ASP A 9 -3.83 -1.01 9.50
C ASP A 9 -3.75 -1.35 10.99
N ILE A 10 -2.72 -0.86 11.69
CA ILE A 10 -2.47 -1.16 13.10
C ILE A 10 -2.53 0.11 13.94
N ILE A 11 -3.38 0.10 14.97
CA ILE A 11 -3.38 1.09 16.06
C ILE A 11 -3.50 0.33 17.39
N ASP A 12 -2.67 0.66 18.36
CA ASP A 12 -2.65 0.03 19.69
C ASP A 12 -2.53 -1.50 19.61
N GLY A 13 -1.76 -2.01 18.64
CA GLY A 13 -1.56 -3.44 18.41
C GLY A 13 -2.73 -4.18 17.75
N LYS A 14 -3.80 -3.48 17.33
CA LYS A 14 -5.04 -4.07 16.79
C LYS A 14 -5.19 -3.77 15.30
N CYS A 15 -5.89 -4.69 14.59
CA CYS A 15 -6.31 -4.47 13.21
C CYS A 15 -7.48 -3.49 13.18
N VAL A 16 -7.28 -2.36 12.52
CA VAL A 16 -8.25 -1.27 12.47
C VAL A 16 -8.46 -0.77 11.04
N ARG A 17 -9.41 0.14 10.87
CA ARG A 17 -9.58 0.95 9.67
C ARG A 17 -10.00 2.36 10.04
N LEU A 18 -9.41 3.34 9.36
CA LEU A 18 -9.82 4.73 9.43
C LEU A 18 -10.69 5.09 8.21
N THR A 19 -11.51 6.12 8.34
CA THR A 19 -12.18 6.74 7.22
C THR A 19 -11.43 8.01 6.85
N LYS A 20 -10.87 8.08 5.63
CA LYS A 20 -10.05 9.23 5.14
C LYS A 20 -8.90 9.61 6.07
N GLY A 21 -8.29 8.63 6.75
CA GLY A 21 -7.18 8.86 7.68
C GLY A 21 -7.58 9.51 9.01
N ASP A 22 -8.87 9.66 9.31
CA ASP A 22 -9.34 10.28 10.54
C ASP A 22 -9.32 9.29 11.72
N TYR A 23 -8.41 9.51 12.67
CA TYR A 23 -8.25 8.67 13.87
C TYR A 23 -9.47 8.69 14.80
N ALA A 24 -10.33 9.70 14.71
CA ALA A 24 -11.59 9.75 15.45
C ALA A 24 -12.65 8.81 14.84
N GLN A 25 -12.49 8.41 13.59
CA GLN A 25 -13.38 7.49 12.87
C GLN A 25 -12.73 6.12 12.70
N LYS A 26 -12.20 5.56 13.81
CA LYS A 26 -11.57 4.26 13.89
C LYS A 26 -12.59 3.14 14.12
N THR A 27 -12.55 2.11 13.28
CA THR A 27 -13.25 0.83 13.50
C THR A 27 -12.23 -0.25 13.78
N VAL A 28 -12.41 -1.04 14.87
CA VAL A 28 -11.59 -2.21 15.18
C VAL A 28 -12.24 -3.44 14.55
N TYR A 29 -11.49 -4.18 13.73
CA TYR A 29 -11.95 -5.41 13.10
C TYR A 29 -11.46 -6.67 13.80
N ASN A 30 -10.25 -6.62 14.36
CA ASN A 30 -9.69 -7.76 15.11
C ASN A 30 -8.66 -7.25 16.14
N ASP A 31 -8.65 -7.89 17.32
CA ASP A 31 -7.69 -7.56 18.37
C ASP A 31 -6.30 -8.18 18.10
N ASN A 32 -6.20 -9.17 17.21
CA ASN A 32 -4.95 -9.85 16.85
C ASN A 32 -4.70 -9.81 15.34
N PRO A 33 -3.85 -8.92 14.85
CA PRO A 33 -3.52 -8.82 13.41
C PRO A 33 -2.89 -10.09 12.81
N ALA A 34 -2.18 -10.91 13.61
CA ALA A 34 -1.60 -12.15 13.13
C ALA A 34 -2.68 -13.21 12.77
N ASP A 35 -3.82 -13.21 13.46
CA ASP A 35 -4.93 -14.10 13.09
C ASP A 35 -5.55 -13.67 11.76
N VAL A 36 -5.72 -12.37 11.53
CA VAL A 36 -6.16 -11.84 10.23
C VAL A 36 -5.18 -12.22 9.12
N ALA A 37 -3.88 -12.11 9.37
CA ALA A 37 -2.86 -12.50 8.40
C ALA A 37 -2.92 -14.00 8.05
N ARG A 38 -3.16 -14.90 9.04
CA ARG A 38 -3.36 -16.35 8.80
C ARG A 38 -4.61 -16.60 7.95
N GLU A 39 -5.70 -15.92 8.22
CA GLU A 39 -6.94 -16.04 7.44
C GLU A 39 -6.70 -15.61 5.98
N LEU A 40 -6.00 -14.50 5.77
CA LEU A 40 -5.64 -14.02 4.43
C LEU A 40 -4.72 -15.01 3.70
N GLU A 41 -3.71 -15.58 4.37
CA GLU A 41 -2.87 -16.63 3.78
C GLU A 41 -3.69 -17.86 3.41
N ALA A 42 -4.57 -18.33 4.30
CA ALA A 42 -5.45 -19.47 4.04
C ALA A 42 -6.39 -19.23 2.85
N LEU A 43 -6.82 -18.01 2.62
CA LEU A 43 -7.55 -17.58 1.44
C LEU A 43 -6.69 -17.49 0.17
N GLY A 44 -5.38 -17.75 0.27
CA GLY A 44 -4.46 -17.87 -0.87
C GLY A 44 -3.81 -16.57 -1.31
N PHE A 45 -3.91 -15.50 -0.54
CA PHE A 45 -3.11 -14.31 -0.78
C PHE A 45 -1.61 -14.61 -0.61
N LYS A 46 -0.77 -13.84 -1.30
CA LYS A 46 0.69 -13.99 -1.29
C LYS A 46 1.40 -12.79 -0.69
N ARG A 47 0.78 -11.63 -0.77
CA ARG A 47 1.28 -10.38 -0.19
C ARG A 47 0.31 -9.83 0.83
N LEU A 48 0.86 -9.00 1.72
CA LEU A 48 0.13 -8.27 2.74
C LEU A 48 0.76 -6.88 2.89
N HIS A 49 -0.06 -5.84 2.81
CA HIS A 49 0.34 -4.47 3.13
C HIS A 49 -0.01 -4.16 4.58
N VAL A 50 1.00 -3.84 5.40
CA VAL A 50 0.82 -3.51 6.82
C VAL A 50 1.15 -2.04 7.05
N VAL A 51 0.25 -1.32 7.66
CA VAL A 51 0.43 0.11 8.01
C VAL A 51 0.45 0.30 9.51
N ASP A 52 1.60 0.71 10.04
CA ASP A 52 1.74 1.17 11.43
C ASP A 52 1.22 2.61 11.55
N LEU A 53 -0.07 2.76 11.87
CA LEU A 53 -0.69 4.08 12.00
C LEU A 53 -0.22 4.83 13.27
N ASP A 54 0.15 4.12 14.33
CA ASP A 54 0.81 4.72 15.50
C ASP A 54 2.17 5.26 15.09
N GLY A 55 2.92 4.48 14.31
CA GLY A 55 4.20 4.88 13.75
C GLY A 55 4.08 6.09 12.82
N ALA A 56 3.09 6.11 11.94
CA ALA A 56 2.83 7.27 11.09
C ALA A 56 2.57 8.56 11.90
N LYS A 57 1.87 8.44 13.03
CA LYS A 57 1.58 9.55 13.95
C LYS A 57 2.81 9.98 14.76
N GLN A 58 3.60 9.00 15.26
CA GLN A 58 4.75 9.23 16.14
C GLN A 58 6.05 9.47 15.36
N LYS A 59 6.05 9.27 14.04
CA LYS A 59 7.20 9.44 13.13
C LYS A 59 8.36 8.47 13.39
N HIS A 60 8.07 7.29 13.88
CA HIS A 60 8.98 6.14 14.03
C HIS A 60 8.15 4.86 14.16
N ILE A 61 8.72 3.69 13.88
CA ILE A 61 7.99 2.41 14.02
C ILE A 61 7.65 2.14 15.49
N VAL A 62 6.38 1.84 15.77
CA VAL A 62 5.83 1.58 17.12
C VAL A 62 5.37 0.14 17.29
N ASN A 63 4.74 -0.44 16.24
CA ASN A 63 4.13 -1.76 16.30
C ASN A 63 5.05 -2.87 15.73
N GLU A 64 6.37 -2.78 15.97
CA GLU A 64 7.34 -3.77 15.47
C GLU A 64 7.07 -5.20 15.96
N ARG A 65 6.52 -5.35 17.17
CA ARG A 65 6.15 -6.66 17.70
C ARG A 65 5.02 -7.28 16.89
N VAL A 66 4.00 -6.49 16.55
CA VAL A 66 2.89 -6.97 15.72
C VAL A 66 3.38 -7.39 14.33
N LEU A 67 4.31 -6.63 13.75
CA LEU A 67 4.95 -7.00 12.49
C LEU A 67 5.66 -8.35 12.62
N SER A 68 6.44 -8.59 13.69
CA SER A 68 7.07 -9.88 13.96
C SER A 68 6.05 -11.01 14.11
N ASP A 69 4.97 -10.76 14.84
CA ASP A 69 3.92 -11.78 15.07
C ASP A 69 3.25 -12.18 13.74
N ILE A 70 2.98 -11.24 12.84
CA ILE A 70 2.45 -11.48 11.49
C ILE A 70 3.44 -12.29 10.65
N THR A 71 4.69 -11.86 10.58
CA THR A 71 5.72 -12.48 9.72
C THR A 71 6.15 -13.86 10.21
N ALA A 72 6.13 -14.10 11.53
CA ALA A 72 6.37 -15.42 12.11
C ALA A 72 5.19 -16.38 11.91
N ALA A 73 3.97 -15.86 11.83
CA ALA A 73 2.74 -16.64 11.75
C ALA A 73 2.38 -17.08 10.33
N THR A 74 2.96 -16.46 9.28
CA THR A 74 2.59 -16.66 7.87
C THR A 74 3.82 -16.66 6.96
N ARG A 75 3.63 -17.10 5.72
CA ARG A 75 4.62 -16.99 4.63
C ARG A 75 4.28 -15.86 3.65
N LEU A 76 3.42 -14.96 4.03
CA LEU A 76 3.08 -13.80 3.23
C LEU A 76 4.30 -12.91 3.00
N THR A 77 4.46 -12.39 1.81
CA THR A 77 5.41 -11.31 1.54
C THR A 77 4.82 -10.01 2.12
N VAL A 78 5.33 -9.60 3.27
CA VAL A 78 4.82 -8.43 4.00
C VAL A 78 5.59 -7.19 3.58
N ASP A 79 4.88 -6.16 3.12
CA ASP A 79 5.41 -4.81 3.09
C ASP A 79 4.87 -3.98 4.25
N CYS A 80 5.74 -3.19 4.86
CA CYS A 80 5.44 -2.38 6.03
C CYS A 80 5.58 -0.89 5.71
N GLY A 81 4.53 -0.12 5.99
CA GLY A 81 4.52 1.33 5.93
C GLY A 81 4.13 1.95 7.27
N GLY A 82 4.29 3.27 7.36
CA GLY A 82 4.00 4.02 8.58
C GLY A 82 5.19 4.15 9.53
N GLY A 83 5.61 5.37 9.80
CA GLY A 83 6.66 5.66 10.79
C GLY A 83 8.11 5.52 10.32
N ILE A 84 8.38 5.07 9.10
CA ILE A 84 9.76 4.93 8.58
C ILE A 84 10.33 6.30 8.25
N LYS A 85 11.24 6.80 9.10
CA LYS A 85 11.82 8.14 9.00
C LYS A 85 13.34 8.15 9.12
N SER A 86 13.96 7.05 9.55
CA SER A 86 15.40 6.95 9.80
C SER A 86 15.96 5.59 9.39
N ASP A 87 17.29 5.48 9.34
CA ASP A 87 17.99 4.19 9.15
C ASP A 87 17.57 3.17 10.21
N ALA A 88 17.39 3.62 11.46
CA ALA A 88 16.96 2.75 12.54
C ALA A 88 15.53 2.19 12.32
N ASP A 89 14.61 2.98 11.75
CA ASP A 89 13.26 2.50 11.46
C ASP A 89 13.26 1.47 10.34
N ILE A 90 14.00 1.73 9.26
CA ILE A 90 14.04 0.78 8.13
C ILE A 90 14.74 -0.52 8.53
N GLU A 91 15.80 -0.47 9.34
CA GLU A 91 16.47 -1.64 9.91
C GLU A 91 15.52 -2.41 10.86
N LYS A 92 14.75 -1.68 11.66
CA LYS A 92 13.75 -2.27 12.54
C LYS A 92 12.67 -3.00 11.72
N ALA A 93 12.11 -2.42 10.66
CA ALA A 93 11.14 -3.10 9.81
C ALA A 93 11.69 -4.40 9.24
N PHE A 94 12.88 -4.37 8.68
CA PHE A 94 13.50 -5.57 8.08
C PHE A 94 13.88 -6.63 9.12
N SER A 95 14.39 -6.23 10.30
CA SER A 95 14.74 -7.19 11.38
C SER A 95 13.52 -7.87 11.99
N HIS A 96 12.34 -7.26 11.88
CA HIS A 96 11.06 -7.82 12.31
C HIS A 96 10.30 -8.52 11.16
N GLY A 97 11.00 -8.83 10.06
CA GLY A 97 10.53 -9.73 9.01
C GLY A 97 9.82 -9.08 7.83
N ALA A 98 9.73 -7.74 7.75
CA ALA A 98 9.25 -7.11 6.53
C ALA A 98 10.12 -7.50 5.33
N ALA A 99 9.51 -7.96 4.25
CA ALA A 99 10.20 -8.22 3.00
C ALA A 99 10.47 -6.93 2.22
N MET A 100 9.53 -5.99 2.30
CA MET A 100 9.58 -4.67 1.67
C MET A 100 9.14 -3.59 2.66
N VAL A 101 9.49 -2.35 2.36
CA VAL A 101 9.02 -1.18 3.11
C VAL A 101 8.41 -0.14 2.18
N THR A 102 7.31 0.48 2.62
CA THR A 102 6.66 1.58 1.91
C THR A 102 7.03 2.90 2.56
N VAL A 103 7.68 3.78 1.81
CA VAL A 103 8.23 5.06 2.28
C VAL A 103 7.68 6.21 1.45
N GLY A 104 6.90 7.08 2.08
CA GLY A 104 6.30 8.26 1.43
C GLY A 104 7.00 9.56 1.83
N SER A 105 6.76 10.07 3.03
CA SER A 105 7.19 11.40 3.44
C SER A 105 8.69 11.66 3.31
N VAL A 106 9.56 10.68 3.62
CA VAL A 106 11.03 10.82 3.47
C VAL A 106 11.41 11.06 2.02
N ALA A 107 10.71 10.44 1.08
CA ALA A 107 10.93 10.69 -0.33
C ALA A 107 10.63 12.15 -0.74
N VAL A 108 9.82 12.88 0.02
CA VAL A 108 9.57 14.30 -0.22
C VAL A 108 10.56 15.18 0.54
N THR A 109 10.79 14.88 1.83
CA THR A 109 11.54 15.77 2.75
C THR A 109 13.04 15.51 2.76
N GLU A 110 13.49 14.30 2.45
CA GLU A 110 14.89 13.85 2.56
C GLU A 110 15.25 12.93 1.38
N LYS A 111 15.22 13.49 0.18
CA LYS A 111 15.39 12.75 -1.09
C LYS A 111 16.69 11.92 -1.13
N GLU A 112 17.78 12.48 -0.63
CA GLU A 112 19.08 11.80 -0.58
C GLU A 112 19.05 10.57 0.33
N LEU A 113 18.38 10.67 1.48
CA LEU A 113 18.20 9.55 2.39
C LEU A 113 17.39 8.43 1.74
N PHE A 114 16.28 8.76 1.09
CA PHE A 114 15.50 7.76 0.34
C PHE A 114 16.35 7.09 -0.75
N CYS A 115 17.12 7.86 -1.52
CA CYS A 115 17.99 7.34 -2.57
C CYS A 115 19.10 6.44 -1.98
N SER A 116 19.64 6.77 -0.81
CA SER A 116 20.62 5.93 -0.12
C SER A 116 20.03 4.57 0.29
N TRP A 117 18.77 4.55 0.75
CA TRP A 117 18.06 3.31 1.05
C TRP A 117 17.80 2.48 -0.20
N LEU A 118 17.42 3.12 -1.30
CA LEU A 118 17.24 2.44 -2.58
C LEU A 118 18.51 1.74 -3.05
N GLN A 119 19.68 2.40 -2.90
CA GLN A 119 20.99 1.83 -3.20
C GLN A 119 21.37 0.71 -2.24
N ARG A 120 21.15 0.90 -0.92
CA ARG A 120 21.58 -0.03 0.13
C ARG A 120 20.74 -1.31 0.17
N TYR A 121 19.43 -1.20 0.02
CA TYR A 121 18.49 -2.32 0.17
C TYR A 121 17.97 -2.87 -1.16
N GLY A 122 18.15 -2.11 -2.24
CA GLY A 122 17.71 -2.49 -3.58
C GLY A 122 16.25 -2.12 -3.89
N ALA A 123 16.00 -1.92 -5.18
CA ALA A 123 14.71 -1.47 -5.69
C ALA A 123 13.56 -2.47 -5.48
N ASP A 124 13.87 -3.74 -5.24
CA ASP A 124 12.86 -4.78 -5.00
C ASP A 124 12.36 -4.81 -3.54
N ARG A 125 13.02 -4.06 -2.64
CA ARG A 125 12.66 -3.98 -1.22
C ARG A 125 12.10 -2.62 -0.79
N ILE A 126 12.17 -1.61 -1.66
CA ILE A 126 11.68 -0.27 -1.37
C ILE A 126 10.51 0.05 -2.28
N ILE A 127 9.37 0.39 -1.68
CA ILE A 127 8.18 0.89 -2.35
C ILE A 127 8.11 2.40 -2.10
N LEU A 128 8.07 3.18 -3.17
CA LEU A 128 7.82 4.61 -3.08
C LEU A 128 6.33 4.86 -2.81
N GLY A 129 6.00 5.39 -1.64
CA GLY A 129 4.65 5.83 -1.32
C GLY A 129 4.37 7.20 -1.94
N ALA A 130 3.35 7.27 -2.78
CA ALA A 130 2.86 8.50 -3.40
C ALA A 130 1.37 8.69 -3.04
N ASP A 131 1.12 9.32 -1.90
CA ASP A 131 -0.22 9.68 -1.48
C ASP A 131 -0.60 11.00 -2.14
N VAL A 132 -1.70 11.01 -2.91
CA VAL A 132 -2.04 12.09 -3.83
C VAL A 132 -3.34 12.76 -3.43
N ARG A 133 -3.35 14.07 -3.47
CA ARG A 133 -4.55 14.89 -3.36
C ARG A 133 -4.51 15.97 -4.42
N ALA A 134 -5.54 16.03 -5.27
CA ALA A 134 -5.63 17.01 -6.36
C ALA A 134 -4.35 17.10 -7.22
N GLY A 135 -3.73 15.93 -7.55
CA GLY A 135 -2.52 15.84 -8.38
C GLY A 135 -1.21 16.12 -7.66
N LYS A 136 -1.24 16.52 -6.38
CA LYS A 136 -0.03 16.81 -5.58
C LYS A 136 0.23 15.71 -4.56
N VAL A 137 1.53 15.47 -4.28
CA VAL A 137 1.96 14.49 -3.27
C VAL A 137 1.78 15.08 -1.87
N SER A 138 1.06 14.35 -1.02
CA SER A 138 0.85 14.70 0.39
C SER A 138 1.81 13.95 1.30
N ILE A 139 2.10 14.52 2.47
CA ILE A 139 3.05 13.99 3.45
C ILE A 139 2.46 13.99 4.87
N ASN A 140 3.22 13.42 5.81
CA ASN A 140 2.91 13.46 7.25
C ASN A 140 1.53 12.86 7.61
N GLY A 141 1.18 11.72 7.00
CA GLY A 141 -0.13 11.07 7.21
C GLY A 141 -1.27 11.95 6.68
N TRP A 142 -1.07 12.52 5.47
CA TRP A 142 -2.05 13.32 4.71
C TRP A 142 -2.42 14.68 5.31
N LYS A 143 -1.62 15.15 6.28
CA LYS A 143 -1.85 16.41 6.97
C LYS A 143 -1.34 17.63 6.23
N GLU A 144 -0.39 17.41 5.33
CA GLU A 144 0.30 18.45 4.59
C GLU A 144 0.39 18.05 3.13
N ASP A 145 0.06 18.97 2.21
CA ASP A 145 0.29 18.79 0.79
C ASP A 145 1.64 19.43 0.44
N SER A 146 2.46 18.72 -0.32
CA SER A 146 3.72 19.26 -0.82
C SER A 146 3.49 20.04 -2.12
N ASP A 147 4.50 20.82 -2.54
CA ASP A 147 4.47 21.51 -3.84
C ASP A 147 4.79 20.55 -5.02
N ASN A 148 5.04 19.27 -4.75
CA ASN A 148 5.42 18.32 -5.80
C ASN A 148 4.18 17.79 -6.53
N ASP A 149 4.10 18.07 -7.82
CA ASP A 149 3.18 17.38 -8.71
C ASP A 149 3.61 15.92 -8.89
N LEU A 150 2.64 15.00 -9.00
CA LEU A 150 2.89 13.55 -9.00
C LEU A 150 3.87 13.11 -10.09
N LEU A 151 3.65 13.46 -11.35
CA LEU A 151 4.47 12.96 -12.44
C LEU A 151 5.93 13.43 -12.36
N PRO A 152 6.25 14.71 -12.12
CA PRO A 152 7.62 15.15 -11.88
C PRO A 152 8.29 14.50 -10.67
N PHE A 153 7.51 14.26 -9.60
CA PHE A 153 7.99 13.54 -8.43
C PHE A 153 8.38 12.10 -8.77
N LEU A 154 7.54 11.39 -9.51
CA LEU A 154 7.84 10.03 -9.95
C LEU A 154 9.03 9.98 -10.91
N ALA A 155 9.14 10.93 -11.86
CA ALA A 155 10.26 11.03 -12.78
C ALA A 155 11.61 10.99 -12.05
N TYR A 156 11.74 11.82 -11.02
CA TYR A 156 12.95 11.90 -10.21
C TYR A 156 13.39 10.53 -9.65
N TYR A 157 12.44 9.71 -9.21
CA TYR A 157 12.72 8.41 -8.60
C TYR A 157 12.84 7.27 -9.61
N VAL A 158 12.10 7.32 -10.70
CA VAL A 158 12.22 6.35 -11.82
C VAL A 158 13.63 6.42 -12.43
N GLU A 159 14.14 7.63 -12.66
CA GLU A 159 15.53 7.83 -13.13
C GLU A 159 16.58 7.26 -12.16
N ARG A 160 16.24 7.10 -10.89
CA ARG A 160 17.10 6.52 -9.84
C ARG A 160 16.84 5.05 -9.56
N GLY A 161 16.00 4.42 -10.38
CA GLY A 161 15.79 2.99 -10.37
C GLY A 161 14.67 2.49 -9.46
N VAL A 162 13.76 3.36 -8.99
CA VAL A 162 12.53 2.90 -8.31
C VAL A 162 11.72 2.02 -9.25
N LYS A 163 11.30 0.85 -8.76
CA LYS A 163 10.48 -0.11 -9.48
C LYS A 163 9.03 -0.16 -8.98
N HIS A 164 8.83 0.01 -7.68
CA HIS A 164 7.54 -0.15 -7.02
C HIS A 164 7.02 1.19 -6.52
N VAL A 165 5.79 1.51 -6.86
CA VAL A 165 5.09 2.72 -6.40
C VAL A 165 3.73 2.33 -5.84
N LEU A 166 3.47 2.65 -4.59
CA LEU A 166 2.12 2.62 -4.01
C LEU A 166 1.51 4.00 -4.19
N CYS A 167 0.51 4.11 -5.05
CA CYS A 167 -0.18 5.37 -5.34
C CYS A 167 -1.57 5.38 -4.70
N THR A 168 -1.78 6.24 -3.71
CA THR A 168 -3.06 6.39 -3.01
C THR A 168 -3.72 7.71 -3.38
N GLU A 169 -4.93 7.67 -3.98
CA GLU A 169 -5.75 8.87 -4.09
C GLU A 169 -6.49 9.08 -2.76
N ILE A 170 -6.04 10.06 -1.98
CA ILE A 170 -6.48 10.29 -0.59
C ILE A 170 -7.98 10.58 -0.50
N SER A 171 -8.53 11.33 -1.46
CA SER A 171 -9.95 11.69 -1.46
C SER A 171 -10.89 10.49 -1.59
N LYS A 172 -10.38 9.37 -2.10
CA LYS A 172 -11.10 8.12 -2.28
C LYS A 172 -10.85 7.10 -1.18
N ASP A 173 -9.73 7.21 -0.43
CA ASP A 173 -9.39 6.19 0.57
C ASP A 173 -10.44 6.08 1.67
N GLY A 174 -10.84 4.83 1.97
CA GLY A 174 -11.85 4.52 2.96
C GLY A 174 -13.29 4.92 2.59
N THR A 175 -13.55 5.45 1.38
CA THR A 175 -14.87 5.95 0.97
C THR A 175 -15.74 4.93 0.24
N LEU A 176 -15.15 3.85 -0.30
CA LEU A 176 -15.85 2.86 -1.14
C LEU A 176 -16.54 3.51 -2.37
N SER A 177 -15.87 4.49 -2.99
CA SER A 177 -16.40 5.27 -4.11
C SER A 177 -15.78 4.91 -5.47
N GLY A 178 -15.08 3.80 -5.53
CA GLY A 178 -14.30 3.36 -6.68
C GLY A 178 -12.88 3.94 -6.71
N PRO A 179 -11.90 3.23 -7.30
CA PRO A 179 -10.50 3.65 -7.38
C PRO A 179 -10.30 4.84 -8.33
N ALA A 180 -9.13 5.45 -8.28
CA ALA A 180 -8.74 6.54 -9.18
C ALA A 180 -8.11 6.00 -10.47
N THR A 181 -8.84 5.20 -11.23
CA THR A 181 -8.36 4.45 -12.39
C THR A 181 -7.64 5.36 -13.42
N ASP A 182 -8.19 6.55 -13.70
CA ASP A 182 -7.58 7.48 -14.66
C ASP A 182 -6.22 7.99 -14.19
N LEU A 183 -6.06 8.26 -12.89
CA LEU A 183 -4.77 8.65 -12.31
C LEU A 183 -3.71 7.53 -12.50
N TYR A 184 -4.09 6.29 -12.26
CA TYR A 184 -3.17 5.15 -12.41
C TYR A 184 -2.78 4.92 -13.88
N LYS A 185 -3.74 5.11 -14.81
CA LYS A 185 -3.47 5.06 -16.26
C LYS A 185 -2.51 6.16 -16.69
N GLU A 186 -2.68 7.38 -16.20
CA GLU A 186 -1.77 8.51 -16.47
C GLU A 186 -0.34 8.19 -16.01
N VAL A 187 -0.19 7.65 -14.80
CA VAL A 187 1.13 7.23 -14.27
C VAL A 187 1.76 6.15 -15.13
N LEU A 188 1.01 5.10 -15.50
CA LEU A 188 1.56 4.01 -16.32
C LEU A 188 1.80 4.42 -17.78
N ALA A 189 1.05 5.37 -18.31
CA ALA A 189 1.34 5.94 -19.64
C ALA A 189 2.67 6.70 -19.65
N ALA A 190 2.98 7.42 -18.56
CA ALA A 190 4.25 8.12 -18.41
C ALA A 190 5.42 7.18 -18.05
N TYR A 191 5.17 6.15 -17.23
CA TYR A 191 6.18 5.25 -16.68
C TYR A 191 5.74 3.79 -16.78
N PRO A 192 5.72 3.18 -17.98
CA PRO A 192 5.15 1.85 -18.23
C PRO A 192 5.93 0.70 -17.57
N SER A 193 7.16 0.93 -17.12
CA SER A 193 7.97 -0.06 -16.42
C SER A 193 7.73 -0.13 -14.90
N LEU A 194 6.94 0.80 -14.34
CA LEU A 194 6.64 0.79 -12.92
C LEU A 194 5.70 -0.36 -12.54
N HIS A 195 6.01 -1.05 -11.46
CA HIS A 195 5.04 -1.86 -10.75
C HIS A 195 4.19 -0.96 -9.86
N LEU A 196 3.13 -0.42 -10.47
CA LEU A 196 2.19 0.48 -9.80
C LEU A 196 1.20 -0.34 -8.95
N ILE A 197 1.11 0.01 -7.68
CA ILE A 197 0.14 -0.55 -6.74
C ILE A 197 -0.94 0.51 -6.52
N ALA A 198 -2.12 0.28 -7.07
CA ALA A 198 -3.27 1.15 -6.88
C ALA A 198 -3.79 1.08 -5.45
N SER A 199 -4.12 2.20 -4.84
CA SER A 199 -4.62 2.27 -3.47
C SER A 199 -5.70 3.34 -3.30
N GLY A 200 -6.69 3.04 -2.47
CA GLY A 200 -7.80 3.92 -2.15
C GLY A 200 -9.03 3.71 -3.04
N GLY A 201 -10.19 3.71 -2.40
CA GLY A 201 -11.49 3.76 -3.07
C GLY A 201 -12.12 2.44 -3.47
N VAL A 202 -11.40 1.34 -3.59
CA VAL A 202 -11.95 0.03 -3.98
C VAL A 202 -13.23 -0.27 -3.18
N SER A 203 -14.32 -0.56 -3.89
CA SER A 203 -15.64 -0.73 -3.30
C SER A 203 -16.26 -2.11 -3.54
N CYS A 204 -15.89 -2.80 -4.61
CA CYS A 204 -16.44 -4.10 -5.02
C CYS A 204 -15.49 -4.85 -5.97
N ASN A 205 -15.90 -6.07 -6.36
CA ASN A 205 -15.13 -6.89 -7.30
C ASN A 205 -14.92 -6.20 -8.66
N ASP A 206 -15.96 -5.52 -9.17
CA ASP A 206 -15.92 -4.92 -10.51
C ASP A 206 -14.85 -3.84 -10.62
N ASP A 207 -14.56 -3.11 -9.54
CA ASP A 207 -13.47 -2.13 -9.49
C ASP A 207 -12.11 -2.80 -9.76
N ILE A 208 -11.87 -3.97 -9.15
CA ILE A 208 -10.62 -4.72 -9.32
C ILE A 208 -10.53 -5.32 -10.73
N VAL A 209 -11.65 -5.82 -11.26
CA VAL A 209 -11.73 -6.32 -12.63
C VAL A 209 -11.45 -5.21 -13.64
N GLU A 210 -11.95 -4.00 -13.38
CA GLU A 210 -11.66 -2.84 -14.21
C GLU A 210 -10.17 -2.45 -14.15
N LEU A 211 -9.59 -2.38 -12.96
CA LEU A 211 -8.15 -2.11 -12.82
C LEU A 211 -7.31 -3.11 -13.62
N GLN A 212 -7.64 -4.41 -13.57
CA GLN A 212 -6.95 -5.42 -14.38
C GLN A 212 -7.12 -5.15 -15.89
N ARG A 213 -8.33 -4.81 -16.33
CA ARG A 213 -8.60 -4.49 -17.74
C ARG A 213 -7.78 -3.32 -18.23
N GLU A 214 -7.59 -2.31 -17.40
CA GLU A 214 -6.78 -1.13 -17.69
C GLU A 214 -5.26 -1.36 -17.51
N GLY A 215 -4.84 -2.59 -17.22
CA GLY A 215 -3.42 -2.97 -17.15
C GLY A 215 -2.73 -2.59 -15.84
N ILE A 216 -3.48 -2.25 -14.78
CA ILE A 216 -2.89 -1.94 -13.48
C ILE A 216 -2.31 -3.22 -12.87
N PRO A 217 -1.00 -3.27 -12.52
CA PRO A 217 -0.34 -4.51 -12.14
C PRO A 217 -0.72 -5.01 -10.75
N ALA A 218 -1.06 -4.12 -9.80
CA ALA A 218 -1.38 -4.50 -8.43
C ALA A 218 -2.40 -3.55 -7.79
N VAL A 219 -3.14 -4.04 -6.79
CA VAL A 219 -4.11 -3.26 -6.03
C VAL A 219 -4.07 -3.60 -4.54
N VAL A 220 -4.00 -2.56 -3.70
CA VAL A 220 -4.20 -2.66 -2.25
C VAL A 220 -5.67 -2.39 -1.94
N PHE A 221 -6.27 -3.22 -1.11
CA PHE A 221 -7.63 -3.03 -0.62
C PHE A 221 -7.77 -3.49 0.83
N GLY A 222 -8.61 -2.82 1.58
CA GLY A 222 -8.86 -3.12 2.99
C GLY A 222 -10.34 -3.06 3.29
N LYS A 223 -10.92 -1.85 3.39
CA LYS A 223 -12.30 -1.62 3.84
C LYS A 223 -13.34 -2.48 3.11
N ALA A 224 -13.26 -2.55 1.78
CA ALA A 224 -14.18 -3.36 0.98
C ALA A 224 -14.13 -4.86 1.34
N TYR A 225 -12.94 -5.37 1.70
CA TYR A 225 -12.78 -6.76 2.16
C TYR A 225 -13.42 -6.96 3.53
N TYR A 226 -13.07 -6.12 4.51
CA TYR A 226 -13.60 -6.25 5.87
C TYR A 226 -15.12 -6.04 5.96
N GLU A 227 -15.70 -5.25 5.07
CA GLU A 227 -17.14 -5.05 4.95
C GLU A 227 -17.85 -6.11 4.09
N GLY A 228 -17.14 -7.18 3.65
CA GLY A 228 -17.71 -8.30 2.89
C GLY A 228 -18.14 -7.95 1.46
N ARG A 229 -17.63 -6.83 0.92
CA ARG A 229 -17.95 -6.37 -0.45
C ARG A 229 -17.10 -7.06 -1.52
N ILE A 230 -15.95 -7.64 -1.11
CA ILE A 230 -15.08 -8.43 -1.99
C ILE A 230 -15.41 -9.89 -1.82
N ARG A 231 -16.00 -10.49 -2.86
CA ARG A 231 -16.33 -11.91 -2.95
C ARG A 231 -15.21 -12.63 -3.69
N LEU A 232 -14.24 -13.18 -2.95
CA LEU A 232 -12.98 -13.69 -3.49
C LEU A 232 -13.14 -14.78 -4.56
N ASP A 233 -14.06 -15.73 -4.36
CA ASP A 233 -14.28 -16.83 -5.31
C ASP A 233 -14.84 -16.31 -6.65
N GLU A 234 -15.71 -15.31 -6.58
CA GLU A 234 -16.26 -14.66 -7.76
C GLU A 234 -15.19 -13.80 -8.44
N LEU A 235 -14.48 -12.99 -7.66
CA LEU A 235 -13.40 -12.14 -8.17
C LEU A 235 -12.34 -12.95 -8.93
N ARG A 236 -11.87 -14.06 -8.36
CA ARG A 236 -10.87 -14.92 -9.01
C ARG A 236 -11.35 -15.49 -10.32
N ARG A 237 -12.63 -15.91 -10.40
CA ARG A 237 -13.22 -16.38 -11.65
C ARG A 237 -13.28 -15.28 -12.70
N GLN A 238 -13.73 -14.08 -12.33
CA GLN A 238 -13.81 -12.92 -13.24
C GLN A 238 -12.43 -12.55 -13.79
N LEU A 239 -11.41 -12.46 -12.91
CA LEU A 239 -10.04 -12.13 -13.31
C LEU A 239 -9.44 -13.20 -14.26
N ALA A 240 -9.68 -14.48 -13.98
CA ALA A 240 -9.20 -15.57 -14.82
C ALA A 240 -9.86 -15.56 -16.22
N GLN A 241 -11.17 -15.32 -16.28
CA GLN A 241 -11.92 -15.21 -17.56
C GLN A 241 -11.40 -14.03 -18.39
N GLN A 242 -11.17 -12.89 -17.77
CA GLN A 242 -10.63 -11.71 -18.45
C GLN A 242 -9.25 -11.96 -19.03
N SER A 243 -8.36 -12.64 -18.27
CA SER A 243 -7.02 -12.99 -18.74
C SER A 243 -7.05 -13.98 -19.92
N ALA A 244 -8.01 -14.91 -19.95
CA ALA A 244 -8.17 -15.86 -21.06
C ALA A 244 -8.68 -15.17 -22.35
N ASN A 245 -9.51 -14.14 -22.22
CA ASN A 245 -10.05 -13.38 -23.36
C ASN A 245 -9.06 -12.38 -23.96
N ALA A 246 -7.96 -12.07 -23.25
CA ALA A 246 -6.92 -11.13 -23.69
C ALA A 246 -5.74 -11.80 -24.44
N GLN A 247 -5.75 -13.15 -24.53
CA GLN A 247 -4.79 -13.96 -25.32
C GLN A 247 -5.34 -14.29 -26.69
#